data_1f4f83407689cfb75255e86443cf5c48
#
_entry.id   1f4f83407689cfb75255e86443cf5c48
#
_cell.length_a   1.000
_cell.length_b   1.000
_cell.length_c   1.000
_cell.angle_alpha   90.00
_cell.angle_beta   90.00
_cell.angle_gamma   90.00
#
_symmetry.space_group_name_H-M   'P 1'
#
loop_
_entity.id
_entity.type
_entity.pdbx_description
1 polymer ?
#
loop_
_entity_poly.entity_id
_entity_poly.type
_entity_poly.pdbx_seq_one_letter_code
_entity_poly.pdbx_strand_id
1 'polypeptide(L)'
;MQEKARRNLLIETMQKGGYAYVDVEDDVKKSDVEEAAHSLGMKVIRSIHDFQGVPADIFSRVHSLASRGDVAKIAVTPHNIADIMTLFRINDELKNVPKIIIGMGEWGVCTRVLYKKMGSMLTFGSNGKAVAPGMVSARDLKLLYRADKLNDNTGIYGVVGNPVMHSLS
;
A
#
# COMPACT_ATOMS: atom_id res chain seq x y z
N MET A 1 -4.09 7.30 -20.67
CA MET A 1 -4.40 6.07 -21.47
C MET A 1 -5.87 5.79 -21.33
N GLN A 2 -6.58 5.46 -22.43
CA GLN A 2 -7.99 5.09 -22.33
C GLN A 2 -8.14 3.79 -21.52
N GLU A 3 -9.20 3.67 -20.73
CA GLU A 3 -9.44 2.52 -19.83
C GLU A 3 -9.34 1.18 -20.57
N LYS A 4 -9.95 1.07 -21.75
CA LYS A 4 -9.91 -0.15 -22.59
C LYS A 4 -8.45 -0.56 -22.93
N ALA A 5 -7.61 0.40 -23.32
CA ALA A 5 -6.21 0.11 -23.68
C ALA A 5 -5.39 -0.36 -22.45
N ARG A 6 -5.65 0.24 -21.27
CA ARG A 6 -5.02 -0.17 -20.02
C ARG A 6 -5.42 -1.60 -19.63
N ARG A 7 -6.70 -1.93 -19.71
CA ARG A 7 -7.19 -3.29 -19.42
C ARG A 7 -6.59 -4.33 -20.35
N ASN A 8 -6.61 -4.07 -21.66
CA ASN A 8 -6.01 -4.97 -22.65
C ASN A 8 -4.51 -5.21 -22.34
N LEU A 9 -3.77 -4.15 -22.04
CA LEU A 9 -2.33 -4.27 -21.68
C LEU A 9 -2.12 -5.12 -20.43
N LEU A 10 -2.97 -4.97 -19.41
CA LEU A 10 -2.91 -5.80 -18.20
C LEU A 10 -3.14 -7.27 -18.54
N ILE A 11 -4.20 -7.57 -19.29
CA ILE A 11 -4.56 -8.95 -19.69
C ILE A 11 -3.43 -9.58 -20.51
N GLU A 12 -2.94 -8.89 -21.54
CA GLU A 12 -1.82 -9.36 -22.36
C GLU A 12 -0.53 -9.61 -21.55
N THR A 13 -0.28 -8.74 -20.54
CA THR A 13 0.89 -8.89 -19.67
C THR A 13 0.73 -10.09 -18.74
N MET A 14 -0.44 -10.29 -18.15
CA MET A 14 -0.72 -11.45 -17.29
C MET A 14 -0.54 -12.76 -18.04
N GLN A 15 -0.99 -12.83 -19.32
CA GLN A 15 -0.86 -14.02 -20.16
C GLN A 15 0.60 -14.42 -20.46
N LYS A 16 1.56 -13.48 -20.35
CA LYS A 16 2.99 -13.78 -20.45
C LYS A 16 3.52 -14.60 -19.26
N GLY A 17 2.76 -14.66 -18.17
CA GLY A 17 3.03 -15.49 -16.99
C GLY A 17 4.08 -14.89 -16.04
N GLY A 18 4.30 -15.61 -14.95
CA GLY A 18 5.30 -15.24 -13.93
C GLY A 18 4.82 -14.23 -12.86
N TYR A 19 3.53 -13.90 -12.84
CA TYR A 19 2.95 -12.95 -11.88
C TYR A 19 2.03 -13.66 -10.90
N ALA A 20 2.15 -13.34 -9.61
CA ALA A 20 1.27 -13.84 -8.56
C ALA A 20 0.09 -12.89 -8.28
N TYR A 21 0.26 -11.61 -8.57
CA TYR A 21 -0.72 -10.56 -8.32
C TYR A 21 -0.84 -9.62 -9.51
N VAL A 22 -2.04 -9.07 -9.68
CA VAL A 22 -2.30 -7.89 -10.52
C VAL A 22 -2.91 -6.79 -9.67
N ASP A 23 -2.43 -5.56 -9.85
CA ASP A 23 -2.96 -4.37 -9.16
C ASP A 23 -3.92 -3.63 -10.10
N VAL A 24 -5.19 -3.56 -9.70
CA VAL A 24 -6.28 -2.98 -10.48
C VAL A 24 -6.87 -1.81 -9.71
N GLU A 25 -6.70 -0.60 -10.23
CA GLU A 25 -7.26 0.60 -9.61
C GLU A 25 -8.80 0.62 -9.64
N ASP A 26 -9.38 1.28 -8.66
CA ASP A 26 -10.84 1.34 -8.46
C ASP A 26 -11.60 2.07 -9.56
N ASP A 27 -10.92 2.85 -10.38
CA ASP A 27 -11.47 3.47 -11.57
C ASP A 27 -11.79 2.47 -12.70
N VAL A 28 -11.16 1.30 -12.71
CA VAL A 28 -11.50 0.20 -13.61
C VAL A 28 -12.76 -0.50 -13.10
N LYS A 29 -13.87 -0.30 -13.82
CA LYS A 29 -15.19 -0.79 -13.37
C LYS A 29 -15.59 -2.14 -13.97
N LYS A 30 -14.94 -2.58 -15.05
CA LYS A 30 -15.23 -3.87 -15.69
C LYS A 30 -14.41 -4.98 -15.03
N SER A 31 -15.01 -6.14 -14.87
CA SER A 31 -14.44 -7.33 -14.22
C SER A 31 -13.54 -8.20 -15.11
N ASP A 32 -13.40 -7.85 -16.39
CA ASP A 32 -12.62 -8.66 -17.34
C ASP A 32 -11.16 -8.87 -16.95
N VAL A 33 -10.54 -7.90 -16.27
CA VAL A 33 -9.16 -8.03 -15.75
C VAL A 33 -9.11 -8.98 -14.58
N GLU A 34 -10.05 -8.89 -13.65
CA GLU A 34 -10.18 -9.78 -12.48
C GLU A 34 -10.46 -11.21 -12.92
N GLU A 35 -11.40 -11.40 -13.86
CA GLU A 35 -11.74 -12.71 -14.41
C GLU A 35 -10.53 -13.36 -15.10
N ALA A 36 -9.79 -12.59 -15.90
CA ALA A 36 -8.57 -13.06 -16.54
C ALA A 36 -7.49 -13.42 -15.51
N ALA A 37 -7.30 -12.60 -14.46
CA ALA A 37 -6.35 -12.88 -13.40
C ALA A 37 -6.67 -14.20 -12.67
N HIS A 38 -7.91 -14.36 -12.24
CA HIS A 38 -8.34 -15.57 -11.55
C HIS A 38 -8.23 -16.83 -12.43
N SER A 39 -8.54 -16.72 -13.73
CA SER A 39 -8.37 -17.84 -14.68
C SER A 39 -6.91 -18.28 -14.83
N LEU A 40 -5.96 -17.36 -14.60
CA LEU A 40 -4.52 -17.61 -14.61
C LEU A 40 -3.96 -17.99 -13.22
N GLY A 41 -4.81 -18.15 -12.20
CA GLY A 41 -4.40 -18.46 -10.83
C GLY A 41 -3.74 -17.29 -10.08
N MET A 42 -3.89 -16.06 -10.60
CA MET A 42 -3.38 -14.84 -9.98
C MET A 42 -4.38 -14.28 -8.96
N LYS A 43 -3.88 -13.51 -8.00
CA LYS A 43 -4.69 -12.75 -7.06
C LYS A 43 -4.83 -11.30 -7.50
N VAL A 44 -5.97 -10.71 -7.18
CA VAL A 44 -6.30 -9.32 -7.53
C VAL A 44 -6.09 -8.41 -6.32
N ILE A 45 -5.25 -7.40 -6.47
CA ILE A 45 -5.17 -6.27 -5.55
C ILE A 45 -6.09 -5.18 -6.10
N ARG A 46 -7.16 -4.84 -5.36
CA ARG A 46 -7.99 -3.68 -5.70
C ARG A 46 -7.44 -2.46 -4.96
N SER A 47 -7.12 -1.41 -5.70
CA SER A 47 -6.39 -0.26 -5.15
C SER A 47 -7.08 1.08 -5.37
N ILE A 48 -6.86 2.00 -4.43
CA ILE A 48 -7.12 3.44 -4.60
C ILE A 48 -5.85 4.22 -4.29
N HIS A 49 -5.68 5.34 -5.01
CA HIS A 49 -4.66 6.34 -4.73
C HIS A 49 -5.36 7.68 -4.49
N ASP A 50 -5.03 8.33 -3.36
CA ASP A 50 -5.51 9.68 -3.06
C ASP A 50 -4.32 10.58 -2.71
N PHE A 51 -4.02 11.50 -3.64
CA PHE A 51 -2.92 12.44 -3.51
C PHE A 51 -3.30 13.69 -2.71
N GLN A 52 -4.58 13.86 -2.37
CA GLN A 52 -5.08 15.04 -1.68
C GLN A 52 -5.08 14.89 -0.15
N GLY A 53 -5.13 13.64 0.35
CA GLY A 53 -5.18 13.43 1.77
C GLY A 53 -5.60 12.01 2.17
N VAL A 54 -6.05 11.88 3.42
CA VAL A 54 -6.71 10.68 3.92
C VAL A 54 -8.22 10.93 3.88
N PRO A 55 -8.97 10.26 3.00
CA PRO A 55 -10.40 10.48 2.86
C PRO A 55 -11.16 10.19 4.17
N ALA A 56 -12.17 11.00 4.49
CA ALA A 56 -12.98 10.79 5.68
C ALA A 56 -13.74 9.45 5.68
N ASP A 57 -14.03 8.93 4.49
CA ASP A 57 -14.71 7.66 4.25
C ASP A 57 -13.75 6.48 4.02
N ILE A 58 -12.48 6.60 4.44
CA ILE A 58 -11.41 5.62 4.14
C ILE A 58 -11.78 4.19 4.57
N PHE A 59 -12.42 4.01 5.72
CA PHE A 59 -12.84 2.69 6.20
C PHE A 59 -13.86 2.04 5.24
N SER A 60 -14.86 2.81 4.80
CA SER A 60 -15.85 2.35 3.82
C SER A 60 -15.19 1.98 2.48
N ARG A 61 -14.23 2.77 2.02
CA ARG A 61 -13.47 2.48 0.78
C ARG A 61 -12.69 1.19 0.90
N VAL A 62 -12.00 0.96 2.01
CA VAL A 62 -11.23 -0.28 2.20
C VAL A 62 -12.15 -1.51 2.22
N HIS A 63 -13.30 -1.43 2.89
CA HIS A 63 -14.29 -2.49 2.84
C HIS A 63 -14.81 -2.76 1.42
N SER A 64 -15.09 -1.71 0.66
CA SER A 64 -15.50 -1.82 -0.75
C SER A 64 -14.43 -2.48 -1.63
N LEU A 65 -13.14 -2.14 -1.43
CA LEU A 65 -12.05 -2.79 -2.15
C LEU A 65 -11.94 -4.28 -1.77
N ALA A 66 -12.04 -4.58 -0.47
CA ALA A 66 -11.95 -5.94 0.05
C ALA A 66 -13.09 -6.86 -0.45
N SER A 67 -14.26 -6.30 -0.79
CA SER A 67 -15.37 -7.07 -1.34
C SER A 67 -15.21 -7.40 -2.83
N ARG A 68 -14.26 -6.77 -3.52
CA ARG A 68 -14.05 -6.89 -4.97
C ARG A 68 -12.69 -7.46 -5.36
N GLY A 69 -11.77 -7.59 -4.45
CA GLY A 69 -10.43 -8.13 -4.69
C GLY A 69 -10.00 -9.09 -3.61
N ASP A 70 -8.95 -9.84 -3.89
CA ASP A 70 -8.31 -10.72 -2.89
C ASP A 70 -7.54 -9.90 -1.84
N VAL A 71 -7.11 -8.69 -2.21
CA VAL A 71 -6.35 -7.77 -1.36
C VAL A 71 -6.86 -6.34 -1.56
N ALA A 72 -7.16 -5.65 -0.48
CA ALA A 72 -7.49 -4.23 -0.50
C ALA A 72 -6.22 -3.37 -0.36
N LYS A 73 -5.95 -2.46 -1.30
CA LYS A 73 -4.81 -1.55 -1.23
C LYS A 73 -5.27 -0.11 -1.18
N ILE A 74 -4.71 0.64 -0.24
CA ILE A 74 -4.84 2.10 -0.18
C ILE A 74 -3.46 2.75 -0.21
N ALA A 75 -3.33 3.81 -1.01
CA ALA A 75 -2.18 4.70 -1.04
C ALA A 75 -2.70 6.13 -0.94
N VAL A 76 -2.54 6.76 0.22
CA VAL A 76 -3.10 8.07 0.54
C VAL A 76 -2.02 9.00 1.06
N THR A 77 -2.25 10.32 1.04
CA THR A 77 -1.26 11.32 1.45
C THR A 77 -1.59 11.89 2.83
N PRO A 78 -1.06 11.34 3.92
CA PRO A 78 -1.26 11.92 5.25
C PRO A 78 -0.54 13.27 5.37
N HIS A 79 -1.16 14.22 6.06
CA HIS A 79 -0.62 15.58 6.27
C HIS A 79 -0.25 15.86 7.73
N ASN A 80 -0.62 14.97 8.64
CA ASN A 80 -0.40 15.14 10.08
C ASN A 80 -0.43 13.78 10.80
N ILE A 81 -0.14 13.81 12.09
CA ILE A 81 -0.12 12.61 12.92
C ILE A 81 -1.50 11.95 13.07
N ALA A 82 -2.60 12.73 13.06
CA ALA A 82 -3.94 12.16 13.17
C ALA A 82 -4.29 11.32 11.94
N ASP A 83 -3.84 11.74 10.76
CA ASP A 83 -3.97 10.96 9.54
C ASP A 83 -3.22 9.63 9.65
N ILE A 84 -1.98 9.66 10.16
CA ILE A 84 -1.19 8.45 10.40
C ILE A 84 -1.90 7.52 11.39
N MET A 85 -2.42 8.05 12.50
CA MET A 85 -3.17 7.25 13.47
C MET A 85 -4.42 6.63 12.85
N THR A 86 -5.08 7.34 11.93
CA THR A 86 -6.22 6.80 11.17
C THR A 86 -5.80 5.59 10.33
N LEU A 87 -4.65 5.67 9.66
CA LEU A 87 -4.13 4.54 8.87
C LEU A 87 -3.80 3.32 9.75
N PHE A 88 -3.25 3.53 10.94
CA PHE A 88 -3.02 2.43 11.89
C PHE A 88 -4.34 1.78 12.35
N ARG A 89 -5.38 2.57 12.61
CA ARG A 89 -6.69 2.06 13.03
C ARG A 89 -7.37 1.18 11.98
N ILE A 90 -7.06 1.35 10.70
CA ILE A 90 -7.57 0.45 9.65
C ILE A 90 -7.22 -1.01 9.95
N ASN A 91 -6.05 -1.27 10.52
CA ASN A 91 -5.69 -2.63 10.92
C ASN A 91 -6.62 -3.20 11.99
N ASP A 92 -6.99 -2.40 12.96
CA ASP A 92 -7.87 -2.83 14.06
C ASP A 92 -9.29 -3.14 13.57
N GLU A 93 -9.78 -2.34 12.62
CA GLU A 93 -11.11 -2.51 12.01
C GLU A 93 -11.17 -3.73 11.07
N LEU A 94 -10.07 -4.02 10.38
CA LEU A 94 -10.01 -5.00 9.27
C LEU A 94 -8.99 -6.12 9.53
N LYS A 95 -8.95 -6.65 10.75
CA LYS A 95 -7.92 -7.63 11.19
C LYS A 95 -7.76 -8.83 10.26
N ASN A 96 -8.85 -9.34 9.71
CA ASN A 96 -8.85 -10.58 8.90
C ASN A 96 -8.93 -10.32 7.38
N VAL A 97 -8.78 -9.08 6.95
CA VAL A 97 -8.82 -8.71 5.54
C VAL A 97 -7.40 -8.56 5.01
N PRO A 98 -7.00 -9.30 3.97
CA PRO A 98 -5.73 -9.06 3.30
C PRO A 98 -5.67 -7.63 2.78
N LYS A 99 -4.66 -6.87 3.22
CA LYS A 99 -4.58 -5.44 2.92
C LYS A 99 -3.17 -4.92 2.74
N ILE A 100 -3.06 -3.78 2.07
CA ILE A 100 -1.85 -3.01 1.89
C ILE A 100 -2.19 -1.55 2.19
N ILE A 101 -1.55 -0.99 3.22
CA ILE A 101 -1.79 0.38 3.68
C ILE A 101 -0.51 1.18 3.46
N ILE A 102 -0.60 2.23 2.64
CA ILE A 102 0.54 3.07 2.27
C ILE A 102 0.19 4.54 2.51
N GLY A 103 0.95 5.19 3.36
CA GLY A 103 1.06 6.64 3.37
C GLY A 103 2.07 7.10 2.32
N MET A 104 1.69 8.07 1.52
CA MET A 104 2.59 8.76 0.59
C MET A 104 3.17 10.01 1.26
N GLY A 105 4.21 10.60 0.67
CA GLY A 105 4.88 11.76 1.24
C GLY A 105 5.72 11.43 2.48
N GLU A 106 6.29 12.46 3.08
CA GLU A 106 7.21 12.33 4.22
C GLU A 106 6.53 11.73 5.45
N TRP A 107 5.31 12.16 5.77
CA TRP A 107 4.51 11.62 6.87
C TRP A 107 4.24 10.12 6.72
N GLY A 108 4.16 9.65 5.47
CA GLY A 108 3.83 8.26 5.17
C GLY A 108 4.98 7.27 5.30
N VAL A 109 6.24 7.72 5.47
CA VAL A 109 7.43 6.84 5.53
C VAL A 109 7.27 5.76 6.61
N CYS A 110 6.75 6.13 7.78
CA CYS A 110 6.54 5.18 8.89
C CYS A 110 5.61 4.02 8.49
N THR A 111 4.63 4.24 7.62
CA THR A 111 3.71 3.19 7.17
C THR A 111 4.40 2.14 6.31
N ARG A 112 5.45 2.54 5.58
CA ARG A 112 6.25 1.62 4.77
C ARG A 112 7.21 0.79 5.61
N VAL A 113 7.81 1.41 6.63
CA VAL A 113 8.72 0.76 7.56
C VAL A 113 7.97 -0.18 8.48
N LEU A 114 6.86 0.27 9.06
CA LEU A 114 6.06 -0.45 10.05
C LEU A 114 4.91 -1.26 9.40
N TYR A 115 5.01 -1.59 8.12
CA TYR A 115 3.90 -2.18 7.36
C TYR A 115 3.28 -3.42 8.02
N LYS A 116 4.11 -4.29 8.63
CA LYS A 116 3.61 -5.47 9.35
C LYS A 116 2.77 -5.10 10.57
N LYS A 117 3.22 -4.09 11.35
CA LYS A 117 2.44 -3.59 12.49
C LYS A 117 1.10 -2.96 12.07
N MET A 118 1.01 -2.51 10.83
CA MET A 118 -0.24 -2.02 10.23
C MET A 118 -1.07 -3.16 9.61
N GLY A 119 -0.67 -4.41 9.79
CA GLY A 119 -1.34 -5.57 9.19
C GLY A 119 -1.26 -5.61 7.66
N SER A 120 -0.38 -4.82 7.05
CA SER A 120 -0.13 -4.88 5.62
C SER A 120 0.69 -6.12 5.27
N MET A 121 0.24 -6.85 4.26
CA MET A 121 0.92 -8.07 3.84
C MET A 121 2.27 -7.81 3.15
N LEU A 122 2.43 -6.63 2.55
CA LEU A 122 3.66 -6.19 1.91
C LEU A 122 3.77 -4.66 1.91
N THR A 123 4.94 -4.16 1.53
CA THR A 123 5.21 -2.74 1.32
C THR A 123 5.91 -2.52 -0.02
N PHE A 124 5.96 -1.27 -0.47
CA PHE A 124 6.56 -0.89 -1.75
C PHE A 124 7.78 -0.01 -1.51
N GLY A 125 8.89 -0.35 -2.14
CA GLY A 125 10.10 0.44 -2.19
C GLY A 125 10.53 0.72 -3.63
N SER A 126 11.30 1.79 -3.87
CA SER A 126 11.87 2.06 -5.18
C SER A 126 13.08 1.17 -5.45
N ASN A 127 13.30 0.85 -6.74
CA ASN A 127 14.53 0.23 -7.21
C ASN A 127 15.45 1.31 -7.81
N GLY A 128 16.13 2.06 -6.96
CA GLY A 128 16.97 3.19 -7.36
C GLY A 128 16.33 4.54 -7.06
N LYS A 129 16.05 5.39 -8.07
CA LYS A 129 15.48 6.72 -7.85
C LYS A 129 14.05 6.64 -7.30
N ALA A 130 13.74 7.47 -6.30
CA ALA A 130 12.39 7.62 -5.82
C ALA A 130 11.50 8.16 -6.95
N VAL A 131 10.39 7.48 -7.21
CA VAL A 131 9.40 7.87 -8.23
C VAL A 131 8.24 8.67 -7.65
N ALA A 132 8.19 8.81 -6.32
CA ALA A 132 7.19 9.60 -5.61
C ALA A 132 7.78 10.16 -4.30
N PRO A 133 7.28 11.29 -3.78
CA PRO A 133 7.67 11.82 -2.48
C PRO A 133 7.50 10.79 -1.35
N GLY A 134 8.44 10.72 -0.42
CA GLY A 134 8.40 9.78 0.70
C GLY A 134 8.63 8.30 0.30
N MET A 135 9.04 8.05 -0.94
CA MET A 135 9.34 6.69 -1.38
C MET A 135 10.74 6.28 -0.91
N VAL A 136 10.81 5.29 -0.05
CA VAL A 136 12.04 4.68 0.45
C VAL A 136 12.53 3.63 -0.54
N SER A 137 13.84 3.50 -0.72
CA SER A 137 14.38 2.44 -1.56
C SER A 137 14.14 1.06 -0.93
N ALA A 138 13.96 0.03 -1.78
CA ALA A 138 13.83 -1.35 -1.30
C ALA A 138 15.08 -1.79 -0.51
N ARG A 139 16.26 -1.28 -0.90
CA ARG A 139 17.52 -1.50 -0.20
C ARG A 139 17.48 -0.92 1.22
N ASP A 140 17.04 0.33 1.37
CA ASP A 140 16.99 0.98 2.68
C ASP A 140 15.91 0.37 3.58
N LEU A 141 14.74 0.03 3.02
CA LEU A 141 13.72 -0.74 3.75
C LEU A 141 14.31 -2.02 4.34
N LYS A 142 15.14 -2.73 3.60
CA LYS A 142 15.74 -4.00 4.03
C LYS A 142 16.95 -3.82 4.93
N LEU A 143 17.91 -2.97 4.55
CA LEU A 143 19.22 -2.88 5.21
C LEU A 143 19.27 -1.85 6.32
N LEU A 144 18.65 -0.67 6.14
CA LEU A 144 18.65 0.41 7.11
C LEU A 144 17.53 0.22 8.14
N TYR A 145 16.28 0.17 7.66
CA TYR A 145 15.12 0.05 8.54
C TYR A 145 14.82 -1.39 8.97
N ARG A 146 15.38 -2.38 8.30
CA ARG A 146 15.15 -3.82 8.57
C ARG A 146 13.66 -4.16 8.65
N ALA A 147 12.85 -3.53 7.80
CA ALA A 147 11.40 -3.62 7.80
C ALA A 147 10.87 -5.07 7.69
N ASP A 148 11.63 -5.95 7.04
CA ASP A 148 11.35 -7.39 6.94
C ASP A 148 11.50 -8.14 8.28
N LYS A 149 12.24 -7.58 9.26
CA LYS A 149 12.44 -8.16 10.58
C LYS A 149 11.44 -7.69 11.63
N LEU A 150 10.74 -6.59 11.35
CA LEU A 150 9.73 -6.05 12.26
C LEU A 150 8.51 -6.98 12.31
N ASN A 151 7.89 -7.05 13.48
CA ASN A 151 6.66 -7.83 13.71
C ASN A 151 5.84 -7.16 14.84
N ASP A 152 4.72 -7.75 15.21
CA ASP A 152 3.81 -7.19 16.22
C ASP A 152 4.46 -7.01 17.60
N ASN A 153 5.45 -7.85 17.93
CA ASN A 153 6.16 -7.80 19.22
C ASN A 153 7.33 -6.80 19.20
N THR A 154 7.68 -6.20 18.06
CA THR A 154 8.76 -5.21 17.99
C THR A 154 8.38 -3.95 18.74
N GLY A 155 9.17 -3.57 19.77
CA GLY A 155 9.01 -2.30 20.47
C GLY A 155 9.36 -1.12 19.54
N ILE A 156 8.61 -0.05 19.65
CA ILE A 156 8.85 1.21 18.93
C ILE A 156 9.23 2.27 19.96
N TYR A 157 10.37 2.92 19.74
CA TYR A 157 10.85 4.04 20.55
C TYR A 157 11.00 5.24 19.64
N GLY A 158 10.54 6.40 20.09
CA GLY A 158 10.60 7.64 19.34
C GLY A 158 11.45 8.69 20.04
N VAL A 159 12.08 9.56 19.28
CA VAL A 159 12.72 10.76 19.75
C VAL A 159 11.83 11.96 19.42
N VAL A 160 11.55 12.78 20.44
CA VAL A 160 10.73 13.98 20.27
C VAL A 160 11.60 15.21 20.52
N GLY A 161 11.59 16.15 19.59
CA GLY A 161 12.35 17.38 19.68
C GLY A 161 12.19 18.25 18.43
N ASN A 162 12.74 19.47 18.48
CA ASN A 162 12.76 20.36 17.34
C ASN A 162 14.07 21.17 17.35
N PRO A 163 14.96 20.96 16.37
CA PRO A 163 14.91 19.95 15.30
C PRO A 163 15.40 18.56 15.77
N VAL A 164 14.94 17.49 15.12
CA VAL A 164 15.46 16.11 15.24
C VAL A 164 16.10 15.64 13.93
N MET A 165 16.80 16.52 13.26
CA MET A 165 17.25 16.37 11.87
C MET A 165 18.25 15.23 11.61
N HIS A 166 18.87 14.65 12.64
CA HIS A 166 19.89 13.59 12.51
C HIS A 166 19.46 12.26 13.09
N SER A 167 18.21 12.15 13.58
CA SER A 167 17.68 10.89 14.10
C SER A 167 16.97 10.09 13.03
N LEU A 168 17.29 8.80 12.94
CA LEU A 168 16.59 7.80 12.14
C LEU A 168 15.55 7.03 12.95
N SER A 169 15.20 7.53 14.11
CA SER A 169 14.25 6.92 15.05
C SER A 169 12.82 7.17 14.62
#